data_c9e3e555d3fde70a915253879699faf0
#
_entry.id   c9e3e555d3fde70a915253879699faf0
#
_cell.length_a   1.000
_cell.length_b   1.000
_cell.length_c   1.000
_cell.angle_alpha   90.00
_cell.angle_beta   90.00
_cell.angle_gamma   90.00
#
_symmetry.space_group_name_H-M   'P 1'
#
loop_
_entity.id
_entity.type
_entity.pdbx_description
1 polymer ?
#
loop_
_entity_poly.entity_id
_entity_poly.type
_entity_poly.pdbx_seq_one_letter_code
_entity_poly.pdbx_strand_id
1 'polypeptide(L)'
;MVEPSELTIAQTIIKNMPFNALTDFTPIVLVARSPFVLVVNAKVPAKNLAELIALAKRQPGKLNYGTSGAGTTTHLVAELFNSAAGIQTTHIPYKGSGLMMTDLLGGQVDMAFDTIATTKPHIDSGVLRAIGATMAKRPPSAPEIPTFDEQGLKDFVGGSWV
;
A
#
# COMPACT_ATOMS: atom_id res chain seq x y z
N MET A 1 -11.45 18.21 -0.86
CA MET A 1 -10.11 17.95 -1.43
C MET A 1 -10.24 16.64 -2.17
N VAL A 2 -9.93 16.59 -3.44
CA VAL A 2 -9.98 15.36 -4.24
C VAL A 2 -8.55 14.85 -4.33
N GLU A 3 -8.33 13.55 -4.07
CA GLU A 3 -7.01 12.94 -4.24
C GLU A 3 -6.68 12.80 -5.74
N PRO A 4 -5.72 13.54 -6.28
CA PRO A 4 -5.43 13.54 -7.73
C PRO A 4 -4.99 12.17 -8.24
N SER A 5 -4.37 11.34 -7.38
CA SER A 5 -3.96 9.98 -7.72
C SER A 5 -5.16 9.11 -8.12
N GLU A 6 -6.28 9.21 -7.40
CA GLU A 6 -7.50 8.46 -7.74
C GLU A 6 -8.14 8.97 -9.03
N LEU A 7 -8.11 10.29 -9.28
CA LEU A 7 -8.62 10.86 -10.54
C LEU A 7 -7.89 10.34 -11.78
N THR A 8 -6.56 10.24 -11.72
CA THR A 8 -5.74 9.73 -12.82
C THR A 8 -5.96 8.23 -13.06
N ILE A 9 -6.07 7.46 -12.00
CA ILE A 9 -6.35 6.03 -12.05
C ILE A 9 -7.75 5.77 -12.61
N ALA A 10 -8.74 6.52 -12.15
CA ALA A 10 -10.15 6.35 -12.54
C ALA A 10 -10.36 6.47 -14.05
N GLN A 11 -9.62 7.33 -14.74
CA GLN A 11 -9.69 7.46 -16.20
C GLN A 11 -9.33 6.19 -16.97
N THR A 12 -8.43 5.38 -16.41
CA THR A 12 -8.02 4.12 -17.04
C THR A 12 -9.01 2.99 -16.75
N ILE A 13 -9.68 3.04 -15.59
CA ILE A 13 -10.53 1.95 -15.09
C ILE A 13 -12.00 2.17 -15.45
N ILE A 14 -12.48 3.42 -15.43
CA ILE A 14 -13.88 3.75 -15.65
C ILE A 14 -14.11 4.11 -17.13
N LYS A 15 -14.84 3.27 -17.86
CA LYS A 15 -15.06 3.41 -19.31
C LYS A 15 -15.78 4.70 -19.73
N ASN A 16 -16.67 5.24 -18.90
CA ASN A 16 -17.48 6.41 -19.21
C ASN A 16 -17.29 7.50 -18.15
N MET A 17 -16.05 7.97 -18.00
CA MET A 17 -15.73 9.06 -17.08
C MET A 17 -16.37 10.37 -17.61
N PRO A 18 -17.13 11.13 -16.80
CA PRO A 18 -17.80 12.35 -17.26
C PRO A 18 -16.86 13.56 -17.42
N PHE A 19 -15.57 13.38 -17.16
CA PHE A 19 -14.52 14.40 -17.29
C PHE A 19 -13.18 13.76 -17.65
N ASN A 20 -12.25 14.58 -18.15
CA ASN A 20 -10.88 14.20 -18.45
C ASN A 20 -9.93 14.82 -17.40
N ALA A 21 -9.27 14.01 -16.57
CA ALA A 21 -8.41 14.50 -15.50
C ALA A 21 -7.19 15.31 -16.00
N LEU A 22 -6.76 15.11 -17.24
CA LEU A 22 -5.60 15.81 -17.81
C LEU A 22 -5.96 17.19 -18.41
N THR A 23 -7.19 17.39 -18.83
CA THR A 23 -7.62 18.59 -19.58
C THR A 23 -8.62 19.45 -18.84
N ASP A 24 -9.48 18.85 -17.99
CA ASP A 24 -10.61 19.55 -17.39
C ASP A 24 -10.29 20.16 -16.02
N PHE A 25 -9.08 19.89 -15.50
CA PHE A 25 -8.59 20.45 -14.23
C PHE A 25 -7.29 21.24 -14.46
N THR A 26 -7.19 22.38 -13.80
CA THR A 26 -5.95 23.17 -13.76
C THR A 26 -5.18 22.80 -12.48
N PRO A 27 -3.97 22.20 -12.59
CA PRO A 27 -3.15 21.94 -11.43
C PRO A 27 -2.68 23.27 -10.81
N ILE A 28 -2.78 23.40 -9.49
CA ILE A 28 -2.38 24.61 -8.76
C ILE A 28 -1.03 24.39 -8.09
N VAL A 29 -0.93 23.40 -7.23
CA VAL A 29 0.29 23.10 -6.48
C VAL A 29 0.26 21.67 -5.93
N LEU A 30 1.43 21.05 -5.85
CA LEU A 30 1.62 19.81 -5.09
C LEU A 30 1.81 20.16 -3.62
N VAL A 31 0.78 19.93 -2.80
CA VAL A 31 0.80 20.28 -1.36
C VAL A 31 1.60 19.25 -0.56
N ALA A 32 1.40 17.97 -0.83
CA ALA A 32 2.07 16.90 -0.09
C ALA A 32 2.19 15.61 -0.92
N ARG A 33 3.16 14.78 -0.52
CA ARG A 33 3.27 13.38 -0.94
C ARG A 33 3.11 12.51 0.29
N SER A 34 2.30 11.46 0.18
CA SER A 34 2.06 10.50 1.24
C SER A 34 2.52 9.12 0.78
N PRO A 35 3.74 8.71 1.14
CA PRO A 35 4.24 7.39 0.81
C PRO A 35 3.49 6.33 1.62
N PHE A 36 3.46 5.11 1.08
CA PHE A 36 2.91 3.97 1.79
C PHE A 36 3.98 3.16 2.50
N VAL A 37 3.54 2.46 3.52
CA VAL A 37 4.29 1.39 4.19
C VAL A 37 3.52 0.09 4.00
N LEU A 38 4.21 -0.96 3.61
CA LEU A 38 3.68 -2.31 3.68
C LEU A 38 3.73 -2.76 5.14
N VAL A 39 2.58 -3.05 5.70
CA VAL A 39 2.43 -3.59 7.04
C VAL A 39 1.80 -4.96 6.99
N VAL A 40 2.16 -5.80 7.95
CA VAL A 40 1.53 -7.11 8.18
C VAL A 40 1.00 -7.19 9.61
N ASN A 41 -0.05 -7.99 9.82
CA ASN A 41 -0.45 -8.36 11.18
C ASN A 41 0.72 -9.10 11.86
N ALA A 42 0.95 -8.85 13.15
CA ALA A 42 2.08 -9.44 13.89
C ALA A 42 2.08 -10.98 13.91
N LYS A 43 0.92 -11.62 13.67
CA LYS A 43 0.77 -13.08 13.56
C LYS A 43 1.40 -13.64 12.28
N VAL A 44 1.58 -12.83 11.23
CA VAL A 44 2.22 -13.26 9.98
C VAL A 44 3.69 -13.56 10.25
N PRO A 45 4.18 -14.78 9.95
CA PRO A 45 5.54 -15.22 10.25
C PRO A 45 6.54 -14.68 9.21
N ALA A 46 6.60 -13.36 9.04
CA ALA A 46 7.54 -12.64 8.19
C ALA A 46 7.97 -11.35 8.88
N LYS A 47 9.29 -11.11 8.99
CA LYS A 47 9.86 -9.95 9.68
C LYS A 47 10.44 -8.91 8.73
N ASN A 48 10.63 -9.26 7.48
CA ASN A 48 11.20 -8.43 6.44
C ASN A 48 10.62 -8.81 5.06
N LEU A 49 10.99 -8.05 4.04
CA LEU A 49 10.48 -8.22 2.68
C LEU A 49 10.83 -9.59 2.09
N ALA A 50 12.06 -10.06 2.30
CA ALA A 50 12.51 -11.35 1.76
C ALA A 50 11.72 -12.53 2.37
N GLU A 51 11.47 -12.48 3.68
CA GLU A 51 10.67 -13.51 4.38
C GLU A 51 9.21 -13.49 3.92
N LEU A 52 8.63 -12.29 3.72
CA LEU A 52 7.26 -12.17 3.23
C LEU A 52 7.11 -12.71 1.81
N ILE A 53 8.03 -12.37 0.91
CA ILE A 53 8.06 -12.89 -0.47
C ILE A 53 8.24 -14.42 -0.45
N ALA A 54 9.14 -14.93 0.37
CA ALA A 54 9.36 -16.38 0.49
C ALA A 54 8.11 -17.10 1.03
N LEU A 55 7.41 -16.50 2.00
CA LEU A 55 6.16 -17.04 2.54
C LEU A 55 5.07 -17.09 1.45
N ALA A 56 4.87 -15.98 0.72
CA ALA A 56 3.89 -15.90 -0.35
C ALA A 56 4.17 -16.90 -1.49
N LYS A 57 5.44 -17.08 -1.85
CA LYS A 57 5.85 -18.07 -2.87
C LYS A 57 5.62 -19.51 -2.45
N ARG A 58 5.79 -19.82 -1.15
CA ARG A 58 5.48 -21.18 -0.63
C ARG A 58 3.99 -21.47 -0.57
N GLN A 59 3.15 -20.46 -0.47
CA GLN A 59 1.70 -20.57 -0.29
C GLN A 59 0.96 -19.61 -1.22
N PRO A 60 1.00 -19.82 -2.56
CA PRO A 60 0.37 -18.93 -3.53
C PRO A 60 -1.12 -18.74 -3.23
N GLY A 61 -1.58 -17.48 -3.19
CA GLY A 61 -2.97 -17.10 -2.95
C GLY A 61 -3.46 -17.29 -1.50
N LYS A 62 -2.62 -17.74 -0.56
CA LYS A 62 -3.02 -17.91 0.85
C LYS A 62 -2.95 -16.64 1.66
N LEU A 63 -1.90 -15.82 1.43
CA LEU A 63 -1.84 -14.50 2.04
C LEU A 63 -2.88 -13.59 1.37
N ASN A 64 -3.63 -12.89 2.19
CA ASN A 64 -4.59 -11.91 1.70
C ASN A 64 -4.14 -10.49 2.03
N TYR A 65 -4.53 -9.53 1.20
CA TYR A 65 -4.25 -8.12 1.43
C TYR A 65 -5.51 -7.27 1.36
N GLY A 66 -5.63 -6.35 2.31
CA GLY A 66 -6.71 -5.37 2.37
C GLY A 66 -6.36 -4.09 1.60
N THR A 67 -7.37 -3.48 0.99
CA THR A 67 -7.26 -2.15 0.37
C THR A 67 -8.45 -1.26 0.74
N SER A 68 -8.32 0.04 0.54
CA SER A 68 -9.43 0.99 0.72
C SER A 68 -10.53 0.86 -0.34
N GLY A 69 -10.35 0.00 -1.35
CA GLY A 69 -11.31 -0.27 -2.41
C GLY A 69 -10.64 -0.76 -3.69
N ALA A 70 -11.42 -1.39 -4.55
CA ALA A 70 -10.96 -1.80 -5.87
C ALA A 70 -10.65 -0.56 -6.75
N GLY A 71 -9.48 -0.54 -7.40
CA GLY A 71 -9.05 0.58 -8.25
C GLY A 71 -8.47 1.78 -7.51
N THR A 72 -8.33 1.70 -6.19
CA THR A 72 -7.64 2.73 -5.40
C THR A 72 -6.12 2.64 -5.55
N THR A 73 -5.40 3.68 -5.11
CA THR A 73 -3.93 3.71 -5.15
C THR A 73 -3.33 2.57 -4.33
N THR A 74 -3.92 2.23 -3.18
CA THR A 74 -3.48 1.10 -2.35
C THR A 74 -3.64 -0.25 -3.06
N HIS A 75 -4.69 -0.41 -3.86
CA HIS A 75 -4.87 -1.60 -4.70
C HIS A 75 -3.79 -1.70 -5.78
N LEU A 76 -3.55 -0.62 -6.53
CA LEU A 76 -2.54 -0.64 -7.60
C LEU A 76 -1.12 -0.86 -7.06
N VAL A 77 -0.77 -0.28 -5.92
CA VAL A 77 0.54 -0.50 -5.29
C VAL A 77 0.69 -1.95 -4.83
N ALA A 78 -0.37 -2.57 -4.31
CA ALA A 78 -0.35 -3.99 -3.94
C ALA A 78 -0.19 -4.90 -5.16
N GLU A 79 -0.89 -4.62 -6.26
CA GLU A 79 -0.75 -5.39 -7.50
C GLU A 79 0.64 -5.19 -8.15
N LEU A 80 1.17 -3.97 -8.10
CA LEU A 80 2.55 -3.71 -8.54
C LEU A 80 3.55 -4.52 -7.70
N PHE A 81 3.33 -4.60 -6.37
CA PHE A 81 4.16 -5.42 -5.49
C PHE A 81 4.06 -6.91 -5.84
N ASN A 82 2.87 -7.44 -6.04
CA ASN A 82 2.66 -8.82 -6.47
C ASN A 82 3.43 -9.14 -7.76
N SER A 83 3.33 -8.26 -8.74
CA SER A 83 4.02 -8.38 -10.03
C SER A 83 5.54 -8.29 -9.89
N ALA A 84 6.04 -7.27 -9.18
CA ALA A 84 7.49 -7.05 -9.02
C ALA A 84 8.17 -8.14 -8.19
N ALA A 85 7.48 -8.68 -7.17
CA ALA A 85 7.99 -9.76 -6.33
C ALA A 85 7.74 -11.16 -6.91
N GLY A 86 6.94 -11.28 -7.97
CA GLY A 86 6.54 -12.55 -8.57
C GLY A 86 5.78 -13.45 -7.59
N ILE A 87 4.80 -12.87 -6.87
CA ILE A 87 3.97 -13.54 -5.87
C ILE A 87 2.49 -13.47 -6.23
N GLN A 88 1.70 -14.35 -5.62
CA GLN A 88 0.25 -14.35 -5.73
C GLN A 88 -0.35 -14.19 -4.34
N THR A 89 -1.16 -13.14 -4.15
CA THR A 89 -1.90 -12.87 -2.92
C THR A 89 -3.36 -12.59 -3.26
N THR A 90 -4.26 -12.72 -2.30
CA THR A 90 -5.70 -12.56 -2.51
C THR A 90 -6.15 -11.16 -2.09
N HIS A 91 -6.78 -10.44 -3.00
CA HIS A 91 -7.30 -9.09 -2.75
C HIS A 91 -8.62 -9.11 -1.97
N ILE A 92 -8.71 -8.33 -0.90
CA ILE A 92 -9.92 -8.07 -0.10
C ILE A 92 -10.24 -6.58 -0.15
N PRO A 93 -11.19 -6.12 -0.97
CA PRO A 93 -11.56 -4.71 -1.05
C PRO A 93 -12.49 -4.29 0.08
N TYR A 94 -12.20 -3.14 0.69
CA TYR A 94 -13.04 -2.51 1.72
C TYR A 94 -13.65 -1.19 1.22
N LYS A 95 -14.65 -0.69 1.94
CA LYS A 95 -15.24 0.64 1.69
C LYS A 95 -14.50 1.70 2.51
N GLY A 96 -13.19 1.84 2.28
CA GLY A 96 -12.32 2.80 2.97
C GLY A 96 -11.28 2.14 3.88
N SER A 97 -10.21 2.89 4.19
CA SER A 97 -9.06 2.41 4.96
C SER A 97 -9.39 2.09 6.43
N GLY A 98 -10.39 2.76 7.03
CA GLY A 98 -10.77 2.49 8.41
C GLY A 98 -11.29 1.07 8.65
N LEU A 99 -12.17 0.57 7.76
CA LEU A 99 -12.67 -0.82 7.84
C LEU A 99 -11.56 -1.83 7.56
N MET A 100 -10.74 -1.56 6.56
CA MET A 100 -9.56 -2.38 6.22
C MET A 100 -8.60 -2.46 7.42
N MET A 101 -8.31 -1.35 8.08
CA MET A 101 -7.41 -1.31 9.23
C MET A 101 -7.97 -2.11 10.40
N THR A 102 -9.27 -2.05 10.68
CA THR A 102 -9.91 -2.85 11.72
C THR A 102 -9.69 -4.35 11.50
N ASP A 103 -9.90 -4.83 10.28
CA ASP A 103 -9.73 -6.24 9.94
C ASP A 103 -8.25 -6.66 9.90
N LEU A 104 -7.36 -5.76 9.49
CA LEU A 104 -5.91 -5.98 9.55
C LEU A 104 -5.45 -6.14 11.02
N LEU A 105 -5.90 -5.28 11.92
CA LEU A 105 -5.59 -5.37 13.36
C LEU A 105 -6.15 -6.65 13.98
N GLY A 106 -7.35 -7.05 13.56
CA GLY A 106 -7.98 -8.30 13.98
C GLY A 106 -7.31 -9.56 13.42
N GLY A 107 -6.52 -9.42 12.34
CA GLY A 107 -5.90 -10.54 11.63
C GLY A 107 -6.84 -11.27 10.69
N GLN A 108 -7.91 -10.60 10.21
CA GLN A 108 -8.80 -11.10 9.15
C GLN A 108 -8.15 -10.91 7.77
N VAL A 109 -7.30 -9.91 7.62
CA VAL A 109 -6.38 -9.76 6.50
C VAL A 109 -4.95 -9.78 7.01
N ASP A 110 -4.02 -10.29 6.18
CA ASP A 110 -2.64 -10.53 6.58
C ASP A 110 -1.78 -9.28 6.42
N MET A 111 -2.01 -8.51 5.37
CA MET A 111 -1.17 -7.34 5.03
C MET A 111 -1.98 -6.24 4.34
N ALA A 112 -1.42 -5.03 4.35
CA ALA A 112 -1.94 -3.87 3.62
C ALA A 112 -0.84 -2.86 3.31
N PHE A 113 -1.06 -2.05 2.28
CA PHE A 113 -0.35 -0.80 2.08
C PHE A 113 -1.20 0.34 2.63
N ASP A 114 -0.62 1.15 3.52
CA ASP A 114 -1.28 2.36 4.02
C ASP A 114 -0.24 3.42 4.39
N THR A 115 -0.70 4.62 4.75
CA THR A 115 0.19 5.72 5.11
C THR A 115 0.90 5.47 6.45
N ILE A 116 2.05 6.10 6.64
CA ILE A 116 2.77 6.02 7.92
C ILE A 116 1.93 6.61 9.05
N ALA A 117 1.19 7.69 8.76
CA ALA A 117 0.37 8.37 9.76
C ALA A 117 -0.69 7.45 10.36
N THR A 118 -1.30 6.58 9.54
CA THR A 118 -2.32 5.62 9.99
C THR A 118 -1.71 4.37 10.64
N THR A 119 -0.55 3.91 10.15
CA THR A 119 0.02 2.63 10.59
C THR A 119 0.95 2.75 11.80
N LYS A 120 1.64 3.89 11.97
CA LYS A 120 2.67 4.06 13.01
C LYS A 120 2.19 3.76 14.44
N PRO A 121 1.03 4.23 14.91
CA PRO A 121 0.56 3.89 16.26
C PRO A 121 0.39 2.37 16.48
N HIS A 122 0.00 1.65 15.44
CA HIS A 122 -0.19 0.20 15.50
C HIS A 122 1.12 -0.58 15.37
N ILE A 123 2.11 0.00 14.68
CA ILE A 123 3.48 -0.54 14.65
C ILE A 123 4.14 -0.36 16.01
N ASP A 124 4.02 0.82 16.62
CA ASP A 124 4.60 1.13 17.93
C ASP A 124 3.98 0.28 19.06
N SER A 125 2.69 -0.06 18.95
CA SER A 125 2.02 -0.98 19.88
C SER A 125 2.34 -2.47 19.62
N GLY A 126 3.04 -2.80 18.53
CA GLY A 126 3.41 -4.17 18.17
C GLY A 126 2.29 -5.04 17.59
N VAL A 127 1.11 -4.48 17.34
CA VAL A 127 -0.01 -5.20 16.70
C VAL A 127 0.24 -5.38 15.20
N LEU A 128 0.86 -4.38 14.57
CA LEU A 128 1.35 -4.48 13.20
C LEU A 128 2.87 -4.51 13.17
N ARG A 129 3.41 -5.07 12.10
CA ARG A 129 4.83 -5.02 11.77
C ARG A 129 5.02 -4.33 10.43
N ALA A 130 5.88 -3.29 10.39
CA ALA A 130 6.32 -2.69 9.15
C ALA A 130 7.28 -3.62 8.42
N ILE A 131 7.02 -3.87 7.14
CA ILE A 131 7.88 -4.66 6.26
C ILE A 131 8.80 -3.75 5.45
N GLY A 132 8.28 -2.62 4.97
CA GLY A 132 9.09 -1.67 4.22
C GLY A 132 8.29 -0.47 3.72
N ALA A 133 8.99 0.62 3.45
CA ALA A 133 8.43 1.86 2.91
C ALA A 133 8.61 1.90 1.38
N THR A 134 7.58 2.39 0.69
CA THR A 134 7.55 2.52 -0.78
C THR A 134 8.16 3.84 -1.25
N MET A 135 9.34 4.16 -0.74
CA MET A 135 10.08 5.39 -1.02
C MET A 135 11.51 5.08 -1.40
N ALA A 136 12.15 6.00 -2.15
CA ALA A 136 13.58 5.90 -2.46
C ALA A 136 14.49 6.13 -1.23
N LYS A 137 13.99 6.84 -0.20
CA LYS A 137 14.69 7.06 1.07
C LYS A 137 13.75 6.75 2.22
N ARG A 138 14.31 6.36 3.38
CA ARG A 138 13.51 6.11 4.58
C ARG A 138 12.69 7.34 4.98
N PRO A 139 11.44 7.12 5.43
CA PRO A 139 10.58 8.22 5.84
C PRO A 139 11.17 8.94 7.07
N PRO A 140 11.27 10.27 7.08
CA PRO A 140 11.80 11.01 8.23
C PRO A 140 11.00 10.79 9.52
N SER A 141 9.70 10.52 9.40
CA SER A 141 8.80 10.23 10.54
C SER A 141 8.91 8.81 11.10
N ALA A 142 9.62 7.92 10.40
CA ALA A 142 9.82 6.52 10.80
C ALA A 142 11.13 5.99 10.18
N PRO A 143 12.30 6.53 10.58
CA PRO A 143 13.60 6.19 9.99
C PRO A 143 14.02 4.74 10.26
N GLU A 144 13.38 4.07 11.22
CA GLU A 144 13.56 2.66 11.52
C GLU A 144 12.99 1.74 10.43
N ILE A 145 12.03 2.21 9.61
CA ILE A 145 11.41 1.40 8.56
C ILE A 145 12.31 1.43 7.32
N PRO A 146 12.86 0.28 6.89
CA PRO A 146 13.69 0.22 5.70
C PRO A 146 12.87 0.44 4.43
N THR A 147 13.50 0.90 3.37
CA THR A 147 12.84 1.00 2.07
C THR A 147 12.84 -0.36 1.35
N PHE A 148 12.00 -0.49 0.33
CA PHE A 148 12.03 -1.69 -0.52
C PHE A 148 13.35 -1.81 -1.28
N ASP A 149 13.93 -0.68 -1.72
CA ASP A 149 15.24 -0.61 -2.37
C ASP A 149 16.37 -1.17 -1.49
N GLU A 150 16.38 -0.82 -0.20
CA GLU A 150 17.35 -1.34 0.78
C GLU A 150 17.21 -2.86 0.97
N GLN A 151 16.02 -3.40 0.74
CA GLN A 151 15.71 -4.82 0.88
C GLN A 151 15.77 -5.58 -0.45
N GLY A 152 16.29 -4.97 -1.53
CA GLY A 152 16.57 -5.61 -2.80
C GLY A 152 15.46 -5.54 -3.85
N LEU A 153 14.28 -5.00 -3.54
CA LEU A 153 13.25 -4.71 -4.55
C LEU A 153 13.45 -3.29 -5.05
N LYS A 154 14.25 -3.16 -6.12
CA LYS A 154 14.71 -1.88 -6.66
C LYS A 154 13.61 -1.10 -7.38
N ASP A 155 13.72 0.22 -7.36
CA ASP A 155 12.86 1.15 -8.10
C ASP A 155 11.37 1.03 -7.74
N PHE A 156 11.07 0.48 -6.55
CA PHE A 156 9.70 0.35 -6.08
C PHE A 156 9.27 1.60 -5.31
N VAL A 157 8.58 2.49 -6.00
CA VAL A 157 8.03 3.72 -5.43
C VAL A 157 6.51 3.72 -5.59
N GLY A 158 5.80 3.92 -4.49
CA GLY A 158 4.35 4.00 -4.47
C GLY A 158 3.85 4.95 -3.39
N GLY A 159 2.77 5.64 -3.67
CA GLY A 159 2.19 6.59 -2.71
C GLY A 159 1.08 7.41 -3.34
N SER A 160 0.43 8.24 -2.55
CA SER A 160 -0.52 9.25 -3.02
C SER A 160 0.09 10.65 -2.91
N TRP A 161 -0.53 11.61 -3.60
CA TRP A 161 -0.19 13.03 -3.53
C TRP A 161 -1.48 13.87 -3.52
N VAL A 162 -1.40 15.05 -2.94
CA VAL A 162 -2.46 16.05 -2.89
C VAL A 162 -1.92 17.43 -3.23
#